data_d6892e8152200e31cefa8ab8ff82287e
#
_entry.id   d6892e8152200e31cefa8ab8ff82287e
#
_cell.length_a   1.000
_cell.length_b   1.000
_cell.length_c   1.000
_cell.angle_alpha   90.00
_cell.angle_beta   90.00
_cell.angle_gamma   90.00
#
_symmetry.space_group_name_H-M   'P 1'
#
loop_
_entity.id
_entity.type
_entity.pdbx_description
1 polymer ?
#
loop_
_entity_poly.entity_id
_entity_poly.type
_entity_poly.pdbx_seq_one_letter_code
_entity_poly.pdbx_strand_id
1 'polypeptide(L)'
;MNTLVDAALMGDLLHAADADGITKHVVGAVIPNAEGKVLLLHRAADDYLGGLWELPSGGVDAGETLTEALFREVAEETGLTVTVIGPYLGHFDYLSKSGKKTRQFNFTARVTHKSDTVKLTEHDAHLWADRTEQERVSSAVRDVLATWREGIA
;
A
#
# COMPACT_ATOMS: atom_id res chain seq x y z
N MET A 1 -8.30 16.12 -3.18
CA MET A 1 -7.39 14.97 -3.20
C MET A 1 -6.65 14.95 -4.53
N ASN A 2 -5.33 15.03 -4.45
CA ASN A 2 -4.49 15.13 -5.63
C ASN A 2 -3.80 13.80 -5.95
N THR A 3 -3.62 13.54 -7.23
CA THR A 3 -2.84 12.39 -7.66
C THR A 3 -1.83 12.83 -8.72
N LEU A 4 -0.61 12.29 -8.62
CA LEU A 4 0.44 12.44 -9.62
C LEU A 4 0.44 11.27 -10.61
N VAL A 5 -0.50 10.35 -10.45
CA VAL A 5 -0.66 9.19 -11.33
C VAL A 5 -1.71 9.53 -12.37
N ASP A 6 -1.36 9.46 -13.64
CA ASP A 6 -2.29 9.84 -14.70
C ASP A 6 -3.27 8.70 -15.06
N ALA A 7 -4.38 9.09 -15.72
CA ALA A 7 -5.43 8.15 -16.11
C ALA A 7 -4.96 7.11 -17.13
N ALA A 8 -4.01 7.47 -18.00
CA ALA A 8 -3.48 6.56 -19.00
C ALA A 8 -2.69 5.43 -18.34
N LEU A 9 -1.86 5.75 -17.34
CA LEU A 9 -1.15 4.73 -16.58
C LEU A 9 -2.12 3.80 -15.86
N MET A 10 -3.15 4.35 -15.23
CA MET A 10 -4.13 3.54 -14.51
C MET A 10 -4.84 2.57 -15.45
N GLY A 11 -5.23 3.03 -16.63
CA GLY A 11 -5.83 2.18 -17.65
C GLY A 11 -4.89 1.06 -18.11
N ASP A 12 -3.63 1.39 -18.33
CA ASP A 12 -2.61 0.41 -18.74
C ASP A 12 -2.39 -0.66 -17.67
N LEU A 13 -2.35 -0.26 -16.40
CA LEU A 13 -2.17 -1.19 -15.28
C LEU A 13 -3.33 -2.18 -15.19
N LEU A 14 -4.56 -1.70 -15.30
CA LEU A 14 -5.75 -2.55 -15.23
C LEU A 14 -5.86 -3.47 -16.46
N HIS A 15 -5.52 -2.97 -17.64
CA HIS A 15 -5.52 -3.75 -18.86
C HIS A 15 -4.50 -4.89 -18.79
N ALA A 16 -3.28 -4.61 -18.32
CA ALA A 16 -2.26 -5.62 -18.13
C ALA A 16 -2.67 -6.67 -17.11
N ALA A 17 -3.29 -6.26 -16.00
CA ALA A 17 -3.78 -7.19 -14.99
C ALA A 17 -4.84 -8.14 -15.57
N ASP A 18 -5.77 -7.61 -16.35
CA ASP A 18 -6.79 -8.42 -17.01
C ASP A 18 -6.16 -9.43 -17.96
N ALA A 19 -5.20 -9.01 -18.77
CA ALA A 19 -4.48 -9.89 -19.70
C ALA A 19 -3.72 -11.00 -18.97
N ASP A 20 -3.24 -10.74 -17.77
CA ASP A 20 -2.50 -11.70 -16.92
C ASP A 20 -3.42 -12.60 -16.09
N GLY A 21 -4.73 -12.49 -16.25
CA GLY A 21 -5.69 -13.32 -15.53
C GLY A 21 -5.90 -12.94 -14.07
N ILE A 22 -5.57 -11.72 -13.70
CA ILE A 22 -5.76 -11.22 -12.33
C ILE A 22 -7.25 -11.03 -12.07
N THR A 23 -7.74 -11.60 -10.97
CA THR A 23 -9.17 -11.54 -10.60
C THR A 23 -9.43 -10.66 -9.37
N LYS A 24 -8.38 -10.28 -8.63
CA LYS A 24 -8.52 -9.40 -7.47
C LYS A 24 -7.44 -8.32 -7.51
N HIS A 25 -7.87 -7.08 -7.33
CA HIS A 25 -6.98 -5.93 -7.26
C HIS A 25 -6.84 -5.47 -5.82
N VAL A 26 -5.61 -5.18 -5.40
CA VAL A 26 -5.27 -4.65 -4.08
C VAL A 26 -4.39 -3.43 -4.30
N VAL A 27 -4.50 -2.43 -3.44
CA VAL A 27 -3.64 -1.26 -3.46
C VAL A 27 -2.82 -1.21 -2.18
N GLY A 28 -1.57 -0.77 -2.28
CA GLY A 28 -0.68 -0.60 -1.15
C GLY A 28 -0.03 0.78 -1.17
N ALA A 29 0.23 1.32 0.03
CA ALA A 29 0.76 2.67 0.18
C ALA A 29 2.09 2.67 0.91
N VAL A 30 3.10 3.32 0.30
CA VAL A 30 4.33 3.71 1.00
C VAL A 30 4.09 5.13 1.52
N ILE A 31 3.95 5.27 2.83
CA ILE A 31 3.63 6.52 3.50
C ILE A 31 4.87 6.99 4.27
N PRO A 32 5.68 7.92 3.70
CA PRO A 32 6.84 8.44 4.41
C PRO A 32 6.44 9.58 5.34
N ASN A 33 7.16 9.70 6.46
CA ASN A 33 7.02 10.89 7.33
C ASN A 33 8.15 11.91 7.02
N ALA A 34 8.17 13.01 7.78
CA ALA A 34 9.16 14.07 7.58
C ALA A 34 10.60 13.61 7.82
N GLU A 35 10.79 12.53 8.56
CA GLU A 35 12.11 11.96 8.87
C GLU A 35 12.55 10.89 7.86
N GLY A 36 11.72 10.63 6.83
CA GLY A 36 12.01 9.60 5.84
C GLY A 36 11.71 8.18 6.31
N LYS A 37 11.03 8.04 7.43
CA LYS A 37 10.56 6.73 7.91
C LYS A 37 9.26 6.37 7.24
N VAL A 38 8.99 5.08 7.09
CA VAL A 38 7.82 4.56 6.38
C VAL A 38 6.88 3.86 7.35
N LEU A 39 5.59 4.10 7.21
CA LEU A 39 4.58 3.45 8.05
C LEU A 39 4.43 1.98 7.68
N LEU A 40 4.63 1.11 8.66
CA LEU A 40 4.36 -0.33 8.56
C LEU A 40 3.31 -0.71 9.59
N LEU A 41 2.48 -1.69 9.24
CA LEU A 41 1.44 -2.23 10.10
C LEU A 41 1.74 -3.71 10.38
N HIS A 42 1.47 -4.13 11.61
CA HIS A 42 1.70 -5.50 12.04
C HIS A 42 0.38 -6.27 12.06
N ARG A 43 0.32 -7.38 11.33
CA ARG A 43 -0.86 -8.25 11.34
C ARG A 43 -0.98 -8.94 12.69
N ALA A 44 -2.21 -8.95 13.22
CA ALA A 44 -2.51 -9.66 14.45
C ALA A 44 -2.15 -11.15 14.31
N ALA A 45 -1.67 -11.75 15.38
CA ALA A 45 -1.17 -13.13 15.37
C ALA A 45 -2.22 -14.16 14.93
N ASP A 46 -3.51 -13.86 15.16
CA ASP A 46 -4.63 -14.73 14.80
C ASP A 46 -5.22 -14.46 13.41
N ASP A 47 -4.65 -13.51 12.68
CA ASP A 47 -5.09 -13.20 11.31
C ASP A 47 -4.33 -14.07 10.29
N TYR A 48 -4.83 -14.09 9.04
CA TYR A 48 -4.13 -14.72 7.92
C TYR A 48 -2.76 -14.06 7.75
N LEU A 49 -1.69 -14.86 7.70
CA LEU A 49 -0.30 -14.41 7.71
C LEU A 49 0.02 -13.55 8.94
N GLY A 50 -0.51 -13.94 10.11
CA GLY A 50 -0.28 -13.24 11.38
C GLY A 50 1.19 -13.11 11.72
N GLY A 51 1.56 -11.99 12.34
CA GLY A 51 2.94 -11.67 12.72
C GLY A 51 3.75 -11.02 11.62
N LEU A 52 3.20 -10.81 10.43
CA LEU A 52 3.89 -10.17 9.31
C LEU A 52 3.74 -8.64 9.39
N TRP A 53 4.85 -7.92 9.16
CA TRP A 53 4.82 -6.48 8.95
C TRP A 53 4.55 -6.19 7.47
N GLU A 54 3.72 -5.20 7.19
CA GLU A 54 3.29 -4.90 5.83
C GLU A 54 2.97 -3.41 5.62
N LEU A 55 2.83 -3.03 4.36
CA LEU A 55 2.33 -1.70 4.01
C LEU A 55 0.83 -1.62 4.31
N PRO A 56 0.30 -0.44 4.64
CA PRO A 56 -1.15 -0.24 4.58
C PRO A 56 -1.65 -0.65 3.19
N SER A 57 -2.63 -1.52 3.13
CA SER A 57 -3.13 -2.08 1.87
C SER A 57 -4.54 -2.61 2.02
N GLY A 58 -5.24 -2.77 0.89
CA GLY A 58 -6.56 -3.38 0.90
C GLY A 58 -7.15 -3.53 -0.48
N GLY A 59 -8.25 -4.26 -0.56
CA GLY A 59 -8.91 -4.59 -1.81
C GLY A 59 -9.64 -3.42 -2.43
N VAL A 60 -9.66 -3.41 -3.75
CA VAL A 60 -10.42 -2.45 -4.54
C VAL A 60 -11.86 -2.93 -4.64
N ASP A 61 -12.82 -2.10 -4.25
CA ASP A 61 -14.24 -2.45 -4.33
C ASP A 61 -14.77 -2.27 -5.76
N ALA A 62 -15.87 -2.95 -6.06
CA ALA A 62 -16.52 -2.85 -7.37
C ALA A 62 -16.86 -1.39 -7.68
N GLY A 63 -16.47 -0.92 -8.87
CA GLY A 63 -16.73 0.46 -9.31
C GLY A 63 -15.75 1.49 -8.78
N GLU A 64 -14.83 1.10 -7.93
CA GLU A 64 -13.82 1.98 -7.35
C GLU A 64 -12.58 2.04 -8.24
N THR A 65 -11.98 3.21 -8.41
CA THR A 65 -10.67 3.31 -9.07
C THR A 65 -9.56 2.90 -8.09
N LEU A 66 -8.36 2.63 -8.61
CA LEU A 66 -7.21 2.29 -7.75
C LEU A 66 -6.90 3.42 -6.76
N THR A 67 -6.95 4.67 -7.21
CA THR A 67 -6.67 5.82 -6.34
C THR A 67 -7.77 6.02 -5.29
N GLU A 68 -9.03 5.85 -5.65
CA GLU A 68 -10.13 5.92 -4.69
C GLU A 68 -9.99 4.85 -3.62
N ALA A 69 -9.63 3.63 -4.02
CA ALA A 69 -9.39 2.54 -3.07
C ALA A 69 -8.25 2.87 -2.11
N LEU A 70 -7.17 3.48 -2.62
CA LEU A 70 -6.02 3.82 -1.78
C LEU A 70 -6.39 4.88 -0.74
N PHE A 71 -7.12 5.93 -1.12
CA PHE A 71 -7.61 6.94 -0.18
C PHE A 71 -8.44 6.28 0.92
N ARG A 72 -9.37 5.42 0.54
CA ARG A 72 -10.29 4.74 1.47
C ARG A 72 -9.54 3.79 2.40
N GLU A 73 -8.70 2.91 1.85
CA GLU A 73 -8.00 1.89 2.64
C GLU A 73 -7.04 2.51 3.65
N VAL A 74 -6.30 3.55 3.27
CA VAL A 74 -5.41 4.23 4.21
C VAL A 74 -6.22 4.85 5.34
N ALA A 75 -7.34 5.49 5.04
CA ALA A 75 -8.21 6.08 6.06
C ALA A 75 -8.78 5.00 7.01
N GLU A 76 -9.24 3.89 6.46
CA GLU A 76 -9.82 2.79 7.25
C GLU A 76 -8.78 2.11 8.14
N GLU A 77 -7.60 1.82 7.61
CA GLU A 77 -6.59 1.06 8.34
C GLU A 77 -5.76 1.88 9.31
N THR A 78 -5.58 3.17 9.03
CA THR A 78 -4.64 4.00 9.79
C THR A 78 -5.26 5.24 10.42
N GLY A 79 -6.45 5.63 9.98
CA GLY A 79 -7.07 6.89 10.39
C GLY A 79 -6.42 8.13 9.76
N LEU A 80 -5.41 7.94 8.91
CA LEU A 80 -4.72 9.05 8.27
C LEU A 80 -5.45 9.49 7.00
N THR A 81 -5.35 10.76 6.67
CA THR A 81 -5.94 11.33 5.46
C THR A 81 -4.86 11.52 4.40
N VAL A 82 -4.97 10.82 3.29
CA VAL A 82 -4.07 10.99 2.16
C VAL A 82 -4.37 12.32 1.48
N THR A 83 -3.34 13.10 1.20
CA THR A 83 -3.46 14.38 0.49
C THR A 83 -2.99 14.29 -0.96
N VAL A 84 -1.94 13.48 -1.21
CA VAL A 84 -1.39 13.29 -2.55
C VAL A 84 -1.02 11.83 -2.73
N ILE A 85 -1.43 11.24 -3.86
CA ILE A 85 -0.90 9.95 -4.31
C ILE A 85 0.15 10.27 -5.36
N GLY A 86 1.37 9.91 -5.06
CA GLY A 86 2.50 10.14 -5.97
C GLY A 86 3.16 8.83 -6.27
N PRO A 87 4.35 8.80 -6.88
CA PRO A 87 4.59 7.92 -8.01
C PRO A 87 4.21 6.46 -7.75
N TYR A 88 3.84 5.80 -8.86
CA TYR A 88 3.61 4.36 -8.87
C TYR A 88 4.93 3.63 -8.64
N LEU A 89 4.92 2.61 -7.76
CA LEU A 89 6.12 1.90 -7.31
C LEU A 89 6.19 0.45 -7.80
N GLY A 90 5.30 0.06 -8.71
CA GLY A 90 5.27 -1.30 -9.19
C GLY A 90 4.23 -2.16 -8.49
N HIS A 91 4.18 -3.40 -8.91
CA HIS A 91 3.20 -4.36 -8.38
C HIS A 91 3.89 -5.68 -8.02
N PHE A 92 3.17 -6.51 -7.27
CA PHE A 92 3.50 -7.91 -7.09
C PHE A 92 2.22 -8.73 -7.04
N ASP A 93 2.35 -10.01 -7.42
CA ASP A 93 1.22 -10.92 -7.52
C ASP A 93 1.30 -12.00 -6.45
N TYR A 94 0.14 -12.45 -5.99
CA TYR A 94 0.05 -13.52 -5.02
C TYR A 94 -1.34 -14.17 -5.08
N LEU A 95 -1.50 -15.29 -4.39
CA LEU A 95 -2.82 -15.89 -4.21
C LEU A 95 -3.41 -15.36 -2.90
N SER A 96 -4.65 -14.88 -2.96
CA SER A 96 -5.35 -14.43 -1.77
C SER A 96 -5.70 -15.63 -0.88
N LYS A 97 -6.19 -15.34 0.35
CA LYS A 97 -6.67 -16.37 1.27
C LYS A 97 -7.70 -17.29 0.60
N SER A 98 -8.56 -16.75 -0.26
CA SER A 98 -9.57 -17.51 -1.01
C SER A 98 -9.05 -18.13 -2.31
N GLY A 99 -7.76 -18.02 -2.60
CA GLY A 99 -7.13 -18.62 -3.79
C GLY A 99 -7.27 -17.79 -5.06
N LYS A 100 -7.65 -16.52 -4.97
CA LYS A 100 -7.77 -15.64 -6.14
C LYS A 100 -6.41 -15.11 -6.56
N LYS A 101 -6.16 -15.08 -7.87
CA LYS A 101 -4.97 -14.43 -8.44
C LYS A 101 -5.08 -12.93 -8.21
N THR A 102 -4.22 -12.41 -7.37
CA THR A 102 -4.30 -11.04 -6.84
C THR A 102 -3.07 -10.26 -7.26
N ARG A 103 -3.27 -9.01 -7.65
CA ARG A 103 -2.17 -8.07 -7.92
C ARG A 103 -2.31 -6.87 -6.98
N GLN A 104 -1.23 -6.59 -6.26
CA GLN A 104 -1.14 -5.41 -5.41
C GLN A 104 -0.37 -4.32 -6.14
N PHE A 105 -1.04 -3.20 -6.40
CA PHE A 105 -0.46 -2.01 -7.02
C PHE A 105 -0.02 -1.06 -5.93
N ASN A 106 1.25 -0.66 -5.94
CA ASN A 106 1.84 0.11 -4.85
C ASN A 106 2.17 1.54 -5.28
N PHE A 107 1.84 2.49 -4.42
CA PHE A 107 2.02 3.93 -4.69
C PHE A 107 2.61 4.61 -3.47
N THR A 108 3.34 5.69 -3.69
CA THR A 108 3.67 6.61 -2.61
C THR A 108 2.42 7.40 -2.26
N ALA A 109 2.15 7.57 -0.96
CA ALA A 109 1.03 8.38 -0.50
C ALA A 109 1.52 9.34 0.58
N ARG A 110 1.15 10.62 0.46
CA ARG A 110 1.45 11.62 1.48
C ARG A 110 0.19 11.89 2.28
N VAL A 111 0.36 12.08 3.58
CA VAL A 111 -0.74 12.32 4.53
C VAL A 111 -0.60 13.68 5.17
N THR A 112 -1.69 14.18 5.77
CA THR A 112 -1.66 15.47 6.46
C THR A 112 -0.78 15.39 7.71
N HIS A 113 0.03 16.43 7.94
CA HIS A 113 0.91 16.52 9.10
C HIS A 113 0.15 16.68 10.44
N LYS A 114 -1.13 17.06 10.38
CA LYS A 114 -1.93 17.33 11.59
C LYS A 114 -2.45 16.07 12.28
N SER A 115 -2.32 14.90 11.65
CA SER A 115 -2.85 13.67 12.20
C SER A 115 -1.81 12.55 12.10
N ASP A 116 -0.68 12.75 12.80
CA ASP A 116 0.35 11.71 12.92
C ASP A 116 -0.13 10.54 13.78
N THR A 117 -1.31 10.67 14.38
CA THR A 117 -1.87 9.63 15.23
C THR A 117 -2.50 8.54 14.40
N VAL A 118 -1.83 7.42 14.36
CA VAL A 118 -2.34 6.21 13.68
C VAL A 118 -3.40 5.55 14.57
N LYS A 119 -4.56 5.29 13.98
CA LYS A 119 -5.66 4.58 14.65
C LYS A 119 -5.87 3.25 13.93
N LEU A 120 -5.50 2.16 14.57
CA LEU A 120 -5.59 0.83 14.00
C LEU A 120 -7.00 0.25 14.12
N THR A 121 -7.41 -0.55 13.14
CA THR A 121 -8.68 -1.27 13.15
C THR A 121 -8.46 -2.77 13.22
N GLU A 122 -7.71 -3.34 12.30
CA GLU A 122 -7.47 -4.78 12.21
C GLU A 122 -6.04 -5.19 12.59
N HIS A 123 -5.11 -4.24 12.55
CA HIS A 123 -3.71 -4.49 12.91
C HIS A 123 -3.52 -4.25 14.40
N ASP A 124 -2.56 -4.95 15.02
CA ASP A 124 -2.30 -4.83 16.45
C ASP A 124 -1.18 -3.88 16.82
N ALA A 125 -0.38 -3.45 15.84
CA ALA A 125 0.70 -2.49 16.06
C ALA A 125 1.06 -1.76 14.77
N HIS A 126 1.70 -0.60 14.93
CA HIS A 126 2.28 0.14 13.82
C HIS A 126 3.70 0.58 14.16
N LEU A 127 4.46 0.91 13.13
CA LEU A 127 5.84 1.34 13.26
C LEU A 127 6.15 2.33 12.15
N TRP A 128 6.72 3.48 12.52
CA TRP A 128 7.39 4.35 11.56
C TRP A 128 8.81 3.82 11.40
N ALA A 129 9.01 3.01 10.37
CA ALA A 129 10.19 2.17 10.21
C ALA A 129 11.36 2.94 9.59
N ASP A 130 12.52 2.87 10.22
CA ASP A 130 13.77 3.33 9.62
C ASP A 130 14.27 2.29 8.60
N ARG A 131 15.40 2.57 7.99
CA ARG A 131 15.97 1.71 6.94
C ARG A 131 16.15 0.26 7.40
N THR A 132 16.64 0.08 8.61
CA THR A 132 16.89 -1.26 9.17
C THR A 132 15.57 -1.98 9.47
N GLU A 133 14.63 -1.26 10.07
CA GLU A 133 13.32 -1.83 10.42
C GLU A 133 12.50 -2.21 9.19
N GLN A 134 12.73 -1.53 8.06
CA GLN A 134 12.07 -1.85 6.78
C GLN A 134 12.41 -3.25 6.27
N GLU A 135 13.44 -3.88 6.79
CA GLU A 135 13.78 -5.27 6.42
C GLU A 135 12.81 -6.30 7.01
N ARG A 136 11.92 -5.90 7.92
CA ARG A 136 10.97 -6.80 8.59
C ARG A 136 9.80 -7.23 7.70
N VAL A 137 9.68 -6.66 6.51
CA VAL A 137 8.59 -6.98 5.57
C VAL A 137 8.97 -8.14 4.66
N SER A 138 8.00 -8.63 3.87
CA SER A 138 8.26 -9.67 2.87
C SER A 138 9.23 -9.19 1.80
N SER A 139 9.82 -10.14 1.06
CA SER A 139 10.74 -9.81 -0.04
C SER A 139 10.06 -8.93 -1.12
N ALA A 140 8.79 -9.20 -1.43
CA ALA A 140 8.03 -8.39 -2.39
C ALA A 140 7.91 -6.93 -1.93
N VAL A 141 7.58 -6.71 -0.67
CA VAL A 141 7.47 -5.36 -0.10
C VAL A 141 8.84 -4.70 0.00
N ARG A 142 9.90 -5.45 0.30
CA ARG A 142 11.26 -4.90 0.28
C ARG A 142 11.62 -4.34 -1.09
N ASP A 143 11.22 -5.02 -2.16
CA ASP A 143 11.46 -4.55 -3.53
C ASP A 143 10.70 -3.24 -3.81
N VAL A 144 9.48 -3.13 -3.34
CA VAL A 144 8.69 -1.90 -3.44
C VAL A 144 9.39 -0.74 -2.71
N LEU A 145 9.86 -1.00 -1.50
CA LEU A 145 10.57 0.01 -0.70
C LEU A 145 11.90 0.41 -1.35
N ALA A 146 12.61 -0.53 -1.98
CA ALA A 146 13.83 -0.23 -2.72
C ALA A 146 13.52 0.71 -3.90
N THR A 147 12.47 0.46 -4.64
CA THR A 147 12.03 1.32 -5.74
C THR A 147 11.71 2.72 -5.24
N TRP A 148 11.00 2.82 -4.11
CA TRP A 148 10.69 4.10 -3.49
C TRP A 148 11.96 4.88 -3.13
N ARG A 149 12.94 4.22 -2.48
CA ARG A 149 14.20 4.87 -2.10
C ARG A 149 15.00 5.36 -3.30
N GLU A 150 15.01 4.62 -4.39
CA GLU A 150 15.69 5.02 -5.63
C GLU A 150 15.08 6.30 -6.20
N GLY A 151 13.77 6.45 -6.11
CA GLY A 151 13.07 7.62 -6.63
C GLY A 151 13.32 8.89 -5.85
N ILE A 152 13.76 8.81 -4.59
CA ILE A 152 14.07 9.97 -3.74
C ILE A 152 15.57 10.27 -3.63
N ALA A 153 16.40 9.42 -4.24
CA ALA A 153 17.86 9.58 -4.21
C ALA A 153 18.34 10.73 -5.11
#